data_d23cec75e6517efc4555194b8efc126f
#
_entry.id   d23cec75e6517efc4555194b8efc126f
#
_cell.length_a   1.000
_cell.length_b   1.000
_cell.length_c   1.000
_cell.angle_alpha   90.00
_cell.angle_beta   90.00
_cell.angle_gamma   90.00
#
_symmetry.space_group_name_H-M   'P 1'
#
loop_
_entity.id
_entity.type
_entity.pdbx_description
1 polymer ?
#
loop_
_entity_poly.entity_id
_entity_poly.type
_entity_poly.pdbx_seq_one_letter_code
_entity_poly.pdbx_strand_id
1 'polypeptide(L)'
;MIAPHVATSDCIELRRLHRYFGDTRAVHDISFQVSRGHVFGYIGPNGAGKTTSMRILATLDLPSFGDAYVDGFSVVNDPEAVRRRLGFMPDAFGTYRDVNCAEYLDFFARAYGLIGRERAERLKFVLDFTGTNGMREKPIRGLSKGMKQRLCLGRALIHDPAVMILDEPAAGLDPRARIELRTMIRELADRGKTILISSHILTELAEMCDSVGIIEQGQLLATGSVDEIQRQQSRTRELTIRILERAEDAAVDIRKRLHDPSDTESTPEQTGASKVIVDGQLVRFGFDGDLQAQADLISWLVSQGFSIAEVTAHRTSLEDVFLQVTDGLVQ
;
A
#
# COMPACT_ATOMS: atom_id res chain seq x y z
N MET A 1 -24.94 -29.32 9.64
CA MET A 1 -25.65 -28.18 9.01
C MET A 1 -24.70 -27.01 9.01
N ILE A 2 -24.14 -26.67 7.85
CA ILE A 2 -23.27 -25.49 7.67
C ILE A 2 -24.21 -24.29 7.63
N ALA A 3 -24.05 -23.34 8.54
CA ALA A 3 -24.84 -22.12 8.54
C ALA A 3 -24.66 -21.39 7.21
N PRO A 4 -25.72 -20.78 6.63
CA PRO A 4 -25.59 -20.07 5.37
C PRO A 4 -24.62 -18.89 5.56
N HIS A 5 -23.57 -18.85 4.72
CA HIS A 5 -22.65 -17.74 4.62
C HIS A 5 -23.45 -16.48 4.26
N VAL A 6 -23.49 -15.51 5.16
CA VAL A 6 -23.89 -14.15 4.82
C VAL A 6 -22.77 -13.62 3.93
N ALA A 7 -23.08 -13.34 2.66
CA ALA A 7 -22.16 -12.67 1.76
C ALA A 7 -21.87 -11.28 2.33
N THR A 8 -20.77 -11.15 3.08
CA THR A 8 -20.25 -9.86 3.52
C THR A 8 -19.64 -9.15 2.31
N SER A 9 -19.79 -7.83 2.22
CA SER A 9 -19.12 -7.00 1.21
C SER A 9 -17.59 -7.15 1.28
N ASP A 10 -17.10 -7.57 2.45
CA ASP A 10 -15.68 -7.66 2.77
C ASP A 10 -15.14 -9.05 2.53
N CYS A 11 -13.99 -9.10 1.87
CA CYS A 11 -13.33 -10.32 1.45
C CYS A 11 -12.15 -10.71 2.34
N ILE A 12 -11.53 -9.71 3.01
CA ILE A 12 -10.54 -9.91 4.06
C ILE A 12 -11.02 -9.14 5.29
N GLU A 13 -10.95 -9.74 6.46
CA GLU A 13 -11.30 -9.08 7.71
C GLU A 13 -10.37 -9.56 8.83
N LEU A 14 -9.81 -8.62 9.60
CA LEU A 14 -9.10 -8.89 10.85
C LEU A 14 -9.95 -8.36 11.99
N ARG A 15 -10.14 -9.17 13.03
CA ARG A 15 -10.93 -8.84 14.22
C ARG A 15 -10.08 -8.95 15.46
N ARG A 16 -9.62 -7.81 15.98
CA ARG A 16 -8.81 -7.71 17.19
C ARG A 16 -7.66 -8.72 17.18
N LEU A 17 -6.90 -8.75 16.08
CA LEU A 17 -5.84 -9.71 15.86
C LEU A 17 -4.65 -9.41 16.75
N HIS A 18 -4.17 -10.42 17.48
CA HIS A 18 -2.97 -10.34 18.30
C HIS A 18 -2.01 -11.48 17.99
N ARG A 19 -0.72 -11.21 18.01
CA ARG A 19 0.33 -12.23 17.94
C ARG A 19 1.51 -11.86 18.80
N TYR A 20 1.81 -12.71 19.77
CA TYR A 20 2.89 -12.53 20.72
C TYR A 20 3.90 -13.67 20.58
N PHE A 21 5.18 -13.32 20.64
CA PHE A 21 6.30 -14.27 20.67
C PHE A 21 7.06 -14.03 21.98
N GLY A 22 6.75 -14.81 23.02
CA GLY A 22 7.20 -14.50 24.37
C GLY A 22 6.72 -13.13 24.80
N ASP A 23 7.62 -12.24 25.17
CA ASP A 23 7.30 -10.85 25.58
C ASP A 23 7.14 -9.88 24.40
N THR A 24 7.47 -10.31 23.18
CA THR A 24 7.38 -9.46 21.98
C THR A 24 5.97 -9.44 21.42
N ARG A 25 5.36 -8.26 21.37
CA ARG A 25 4.03 -8.03 20.77
C ARG A 25 4.20 -7.71 19.28
N ALA A 26 4.28 -8.74 18.45
CA ALA A 26 4.47 -8.56 17.01
C ALA A 26 3.22 -8.01 16.30
N VAL A 27 2.02 -8.34 16.82
CA VAL A 27 0.72 -7.82 16.37
C VAL A 27 -0.12 -7.56 17.61
N HIS A 28 -0.73 -6.38 17.73
CA HIS A 28 -1.48 -5.96 18.89
C HIS A 28 -2.76 -5.21 18.50
N ASP A 29 -3.91 -5.84 18.71
CA ASP A 29 -5.27 -5.32 18.49
C ASP A 29 -5.51 -4.75 17.07
N ILE A 30 -5.08 -5.47 16.04
CA ILE A 30 -5.29 -5.03 14.66
C ILE A 30 -6.67 -5.43 14.18
N SER A 31 -7.42 -4.44 13.68
CA SER A 31 -8.74 -4.64 13.08
C SER A 31 -8.87 -3.79 11.82
N PHE A 32 -9.15 -4.40 10.68
CA PHE A 32 -9.50 -3.74 9.44
C PHE A 32 -10.25 -4.69 8.49
N GLN A 33 -10.82 -4.12 7.44
CA GLN A 33 -11.58 -4.85 6.42
C GLN A 33 -11.13 -4.44 5.03
N VAL A 34 -11.18 -5.38 4.09
CA VAL A 34 -10.90 -5.12 2.67
C VAL A 34 -12.08 -5.61 1.84
N SER A 35 -12.70 -4.71 1.12
CA SER A 35 -13.84 -5.01 0.27
C SER A 35 -13.43 -5.86 -0.93
N ARG A 36 -14.38 -6.64 -1.45
CA ARG A 36 -14.16 -7.53 -2.59
C ARG A 36 -13.71 -6.76 -3.84
N GLY A 37 -12.68 -7.26 -4.51
CA GLY A 37 -12.13 -6.65 -5.72
C GLY A 37 -11.21 -5.45 -5.48
N HIS A 38 -10.96 -5.08 -4.22
CA HIS A 38 -10.07 -3.96 -3.88
C HIS A 38 -8.62 -4.41 -3.68
N VAL A 39 -7.71 -3.48 -3.94
CA VAL A 39 -6.29 -3.58 -3.59
C VAL A 39 -6.04 -2.78 -2.32
N PHE A 40 -5.64 -3.46 -1.25
CA PHE A 40 -5.31 -2.85 0.03
C PHE A 40 -3.80 -2.85 0.27
N GLY A 41 -3.23 -1.67 0.48
CA GLY A 41 -1.82 -1.47 0.80
C GLY A 41 -1.58 -1.57 2.31
N TYR A 42 -0.68 -2.44 2.75
CA TYR A 42 -0.31 -2.60 4.16
C TYR A 42 1.09 -2.04 4.37
N ILE A 43 1.17 -0.87 4.98
CA ILE A 43 2.33 0.01 5.00
C ILE A 43 2.95 0.03 6.40
N GLY A 44 4.26 -0.02 6.48
CA GLY A 44 4.98 0.13 7.74
C GLY A 44 6.46 -0.21 7.63
N PRO A 45 7.27 0.17 8.63
CA PRO A 45 8.69 -0.17 8.65
C PRO A 45 8.92 -1.70 8.78
N ASN A 46 10.17 -2.10 8.61
CA ASN A 46 10.54 -3.48 8.89
C ASN A 46 10.33 -3.79 10.38
N GLY A 47 9.77 -4.96 10.69
CA GLY A 47 9.42 -5.33 12.05
C GLY A 47 8.07 -4.79 12.56
N ALA A 48 7.35 -3.98 11.78
CA ALA A 48 6.05 -3.42 12.19
C ALA A 48 4.92 -4.45 12.40
N GLY A 49 5.11 -5.72 12.02
CA GLY A 49 4.10 -6.77 12.16
C GLY A 49 3.38 -7.17 10.87
N LYS A 50 3.71 -6.54 9.71
CA LYS A 50 3.09 -6.82 8.40
C LYS A 50 3.14 -8.31 8.04
N THR A 51 4.34 -8.86 7.90
CA THR A 51 4.55 -10.27 7.55
C THR A 51 3.87 -11.22 8.54
N THR A 52 3.89 -10.90 9.84
CA THR A 52 3.22 -11.70 10.87
C THR A 52 1.71 -11.76 10.65
N SER A 53 1.06 -10.63 10.46
CA SER A 53 -0.39 -10.56 10.17
C SER A 53 -0.74 -11.31 8.87
N MET A 54 0.05 -11.12 7.82
CA MET A 54 -0.14 -11.79 6.53
C MET A 54 0.05 -13.31 6.62
N ARG A 55 1.00 -13.78 7.44
CA ARG A 55 1.19 -15.22 7.69
C ARG A 55 0.02 -15.84 8.44
N ILE A 56 -0.60 -15.10 9.37
CA ILE A 56 -1.83 -15.55 10.05
C ILE A 56 -2.96 -15.66 9.04
N LEU A 57 -3.19 -14.63 8.21
CA LEU A 57 -4.19 -14.67 7.13
C LEU A 57 -3.93 -15.84 6.17
N ALA A 58 -2.67 -16.14 5.87
CA ALA A 58 -2.28 -17.27 5.03
C ALA A 58 -2.35 -18.63 5.73
N THR A 59 -2.84 -18.69 6.98
CA THR A 59 -2.89 -19.92 7.81
C THR A 59 -1.51 -20.58 8.03
N LEU A 60 -0.44 -19.80 7.96
CA LEU A 60 0.94 -20.25 8.21
C LEU A 60 1.38 -19.99 9.65
N ASP A 61 0.59 -19.25 10.39
CA ASP A 61 0.76 -18.98 11.81
C ASP A 61 -0.61 -18.84 12.48
N LEU A 62 -0.68 -19.00 13.79
CA LEU A 62 -1.92 -18.87 14.57
C LEU A 62 -1.91 -17.55 15.35
N PRO A 63 -3.04 -16.84 15.46
CA PRO A 63 -3.13 -15.69 16.33
C PRO A 63 -3.01 -16.10 17.79
N SER A 64 -2.52 -15.23 18.66
CA SER A 64 -2.57 -15.40 20.11
C SER A 64 -3.96 -15.12 20.65
N PHE A 65 -4.64 -14.10 20.07
CA PHE A 65 -6.04 -13.75 20.34
C PHE A 65 -6.65 -13.12 19.08
N GLY A 66 -7.99 -13.05 19.06
CA GLY A 66 -8.72 -12.55 17.90
C GLY A 66 -8.84 -13.59 16.80
N ASP A 67 -9.31 -13.17 15.64
CA ASP A 67 -9.45 -14.02 14.46
C ASP A 67 -9.26 -13.17 13.18
N ALA A 68 -9.06 -13.84 12.06
CA ALA A 68 -9.08 -13.21 10.74
C ALA A 68 -9.92 -14.07 9.79
N TYR A 69 -10.50 -13.42 8.78
CA TYR A 69 -11.41 -14.06 7.84
C TYR A 69 -10.95 -13.79 6.40
N VAL A 70 -11.02 -14.81 5.59
CA VAL A 70 -10.73 -14.74 4.15
C VAL A 70 -11.92 -15.30 3.40
N ASP A 71 -12.54 -14.48 2.56
CA ASP A 71 -13.77 -14.82 1.82
C ASP A 71 -14.86 -15.41 2.75
N GLY A 72 -14.95 -14.84 3.98
CA GLY A 72 -15.91 -15.23 5.02
C GLY A 72 -15.52 -16.46 5.83
N PHE A 73 -14.39 -17.12 5.60
CA PHE A 73 -13.91 -18.27 6.36
C PHE A 73 -12.87 -17.86 7.41
N SER A 74 -13.03 -18.36 8.63
CA SER A 74 -12.10 -18.15 9.74
C SER A 74 -10.75 -18.82 9.46
N VAL A 75 -9.65 -18.11 9.68
CA VAL A 75 -8.30 -18.68 9.54
C VAL A 75 -8.00 -19.68 10.65
N VAL A 76 -8.69 -19.58 11.78
CA VAL A 76 -8.53 -20.48 12.95
C VAL A 76 -9.39 -21.72 12.80
N ASN A 77 -10.68 -21.54 12.43
CA ASN A 77 -11.67 -22.63 12.43
C ASN A 77 -11.78 -23.36 11.09
N ASP A 78 -11.55 -22.65 9.96
CA ASP A 78 -11.74 -23.17 8.62
C ASP A 78 -10.48 -23.04 7.73
N PRO A 79 -9.26 -23.37 8.21
CA PRO A 79 -8.00 -23.08 7.51
C PRO A 79 -7.92 -23.75 6.13
N GLU A 80 -8.53 -24.91 5.93
CA GLU A 80 -8.56 -25.56 4.62
C GLU A 80 -9.42 -24.82 3.60
N ALA A 81 -10.55 -24.26 4.04
CA ALA A 81 -11.41 -23.45 3.18
C ALA A 81 -10.70 -22.13 2.79
N VAL A 82 -9.97 -21.53 3.73
CA VAL A 82 -9.11 -20.36 3.47
C VAL A 82 -8.05 -20.67 2.44
N ARG A 83 -7.27 -21.75 2.61
CA ARG A 83 -6.18 -22.13 1.68
C ARG A 83 -6.64 -22.35 0.23
N ARG A 84 -7.87 -22.80 0.03
CA ARG A 84 -8.45 -22.96 -1.31
C ARG A 84 -8.80 -21.64 -1.98
N ARG A 85 -9.01 -20.58 -1.20
CA ARG A 85 -9.44 -19.25 -1.66
C ARG A 85 -8.33 -18.24 -1.70
N LEU A 86 -7.19 -18.56 -1.10
CA LEU A 86 -6.08 -17.66 -0.87
C LEU A 86 -4.85 -18.05 -1.67
N GLY A 87 -4.29 -17.12 -2.44
CA GLY A 87 -2.94 -17.19 -2.99
C GLY A 87 -1.98 -16.39 -2.13
N PHE A 88 -0.92 -17.01 -1.65
CA PHE A 88 0.10 -16.35 -0.83
C PHE A 88 1.44 -16.27 -1.54
N MET A 89 1.98 -15.06 -1.64
CA MET A 89 3.32 -14.76 -2.14
C MET A 89 4.16 -14.18 -0.99
N PRO A 90 5.09 -14.96 -0.42
CA PRO A 90 5.98 -14.50 0.64
C PRO A 90 7.11 -13.63 0.06
N ASP A 91 7.71 -12.77 0.89
CA ASP A 91 8.91 -11.99 0.56
C ASP A 91 10.08 -12.89 0.11
N ALA A 92 10.32 -13.98 0.83
CA ALA A 92 11.36 -14.94 0.50
C ALA A 92 10.82 -16.08 -0.36
N PHE A 93 11.35 -16.22 -1.53
CA PHE A 93 11.03 -17.29 -2.47
C PHE A 93 11.97 -18.48 -2.29
N GLY A 94 11.41 -19.61 -1.82
CA GLY A 94 12.12 -20.87 -1.77
C GLY A 94 12.40 -21.41 -3.18
N THR A 95 13.67 -21.66 -3.49
CA THR A 95 14.06 -22.23 -4.78
C THR A 95 14.30 -23.72 -4.66
N TYR A 96 13.68 -24.49 -5.55
CA TYR A 96 13.98 -25.88 -5.75
C TYR A 96 15.17 -25.99 -6.72
N ARG A 97 16.18 -26.81 -6.34
CA ARG A 97 17.29 -27.16 -7.25
C ARG A 97 16.75 -28.06 -8.34
N ASP A 98 17.27 -27.98 -9.53
CA ASP A 98 16.99 -28.91 -10.64
C ASP A 98 15.53 -29.00 -11.13
N VAL A 99 14.75 -27.95 -10.93
CA VAL A 99 13.35 -27.80 -11.42
C VAL A 99 13.28 -26.59 -12.32
N ASN A 100 12.61 -26.71 -13.46
CA ASN A 100 12.30 -25.59 -14.35
C ASN A 100 10.99 -24.87 -13.96
N CYS A 101 10.70 -23.72 -14.60
CA CYS A 101 9.53 -22.93 -14.27
C CYS A 101 8.20 -23.66 -14.51
N ALA A 102 8.09 -24.44 -15.60
CA ALA A 102 6.88 -25.18 -15.92
C ALA A 102 6.63 -26.32 -14.94
N GLU A 103 7.68 -27.10 -14.60
CA GLU A 103 7.60 -28.17 -13.61
C GLU A 103 7.21 -27.63 -12.24
N TYR A 104 7.77 -26.48 -11.84
CA TYR A 104 7.44 -25.82 -10.59
C TYR A 104 5.96 -25.45 -10.49
N LEU A 105 5.42 -24.80 -11.51
CA LEU A 105 4.01 -24.43 -11.55
C LEU A 105 3.09 -25.67 -11.65
N ASP A 106 3.49 -26.70 -12.41
CA ASP A 106 2.74 -27.96 -12.53
C ASP A 106 2.69 -28.70 -11.20
N PHE A 107 3.78 -28.69 -10.43
CA PHE A 107 3.80 -29.25 -9.08
C PHE A 107 2.74 -28.62 -8.18
N PHE A 108 2.67 -27.28 -8.14
CA PHE A 108 1.66 -26.59 -7.33
C PHE A 108 0.25 -26.77 -7.87
N ALA A 109 0.06 -26.78 -9.19
CA ALA A 109 -1.24 -27.08 -9.80
C ALA A 109 -1.76 -28.45 -9.32
N ARG A 110 -0.91 -29.47 -9.32
CA ARG A 110 -1.26 -30.81 -8.78
C ARG A 110 -1.51 -30.79 -7.28
N ALA A 111 -0.72 -30.04 -6.50
CA ALA A 111 -0.89 -29.93 -5.06
C ALA A 111 -2.24 -29.31 -4.68
N TYR A 112 -2.77 -28.40 -5.52
CA TYR A 112 -4.13 -27.87 -5.40
C TYR A 112 -5.21 -28.76 -6.01
N GLY A 113 -4.87 -29.96 -6.52
CA GLY A 113 -5.83 -30.93 -7.05
C GLY A 113 -6.26 -30.68 -8.49
N LEU A 114 -5.61 -29.77 -9.22
CA LEU A 114 -5.91 -29.54 -10.63
C LEU A 114 -5.49 -30.73 -11.49
N ILE A 115 -6.39 -31.21 -12.35
CA ILE A 115 -6.13 -32.40 -13.20
C ILE A 115 -6.53 -32.14 -14.65
N GLY A 116 -5.99 -32.94 -15.56
CA GLY A 116 -6.39 -33.00 -16.95
C GLY A 116 -6.36 -31.65 -17.68
N ARG A 117 -7.44 -31.33 -18.35
CA ARG A 117 -7.59 -30.10 -19.15
C ARG A 117 -7.55 -28.84 -18.31
N GLU A 118 -8.22 -28.82 -17.18
CA GLU A 118 -8.23 -27.67 -16.26
C GLU A 118 -6.80 -27.29 -15.84
N ARG A 119 -5.97 -28.25 -15.43
CA ARG A 119 -4.57 -28.00 -15.10
C ARG A 119 -3.78 -27.40 -16.26
N ALA A 120 -3.95 -27.93 -17.47
CA ALA A 120 -3.27 -27.43 -18.65
C ALA A 120 -3.67 -25.99 -19.00
N GLU A 121 -4.97 -25.67 -18.90
CA GLU A 121 -5.50 -24.33 -19.12
C GLU A 121 -4.99 -23.34 -18.07
N ARG A 122 -4.97 -23.74 -16.79
CA ARG A 122 -4.45 -22.89 -15.70
C ARG A 122 -2.94 -22.64 -15.83
N LEU A 123 -2.15 -23.66 -16.17
CA LEU A 123 -0.72 -23.51 -16.45
C LEU A 123 -0.47 -22.54 -17.60
N LYS A 124 -1.17 -22.70 -18.70
CA LYS A 124 -1.06 -21.79 -19.83
C LYS A 124 -1.41 -20.36 -19.44
N PHE A 125 -2.58 -20.17 -18.79
CA PHE A 125 -3.01 -18.86 -18.35
C PHE A 125 -1.95 -18.17 -17.47
N VAL A 126 -1.44 -18.87 -16.46
CA VAL A 126 -0.48 -18.30 -15.51
C VAL A 126 0.85 -17.95 -16.19
N LEU A 127 1.38 -18.83 -17.05
CA LEU A 127 2.60 -18.58 -17.81
C LEU A 127 2.48 -17.36 -18.73
N ASP A 128 1.33 -17.22 -19.40
CA ASP A 128 1.06 -16.10 -20.30
C ASP A 128 0.85 -14.80 -19.48
N PHE A 129 0.02 -14.84 -18.45
CA PHE A 129 -0.29 -13.69 -17.59
C PHE A 129 0.95 -13.10 -16.91
N THR A 130 1.82 -13.94 -16.35
CA THR A 130 3.04 -13.48 -15.68
C THR A 130 4.20 -13.20 -16.64
N GLY A 131 4.00 -13.39 -17.94
CA GLY A 131 5.03 -13.23 -18.97
C GLY A 131 6.19 -14.22 -18.81
N THR A 132 5.93 -15.40 -18.20
CA THR A 132 6.96 -16.41 -17.92
C THR A 132 7.00 -17.53 -18.96
N ASN A 133 6.13 -17.49 -19.98
CA ASN A 133 6.03 -18.53 -21.00
C ASN A 133 7.35 -18.72 -21.78
N GLY A 134 8.04 -17.62 -22.12
CA GLY A 134 9.34 -17.68 -22.83
C GLY A 134 10.49 -18.28 -22.00
N MET A 135 10.29 -18.52 -20.70
CA MET A 135 11.29 -19.10 -19.81
C MET A 135 10.82 -20.40 -19.14
N ARG A 136 9.74 -21.00 -19.62
CA ARG A 136 9.13 -22.21 -19.04
C ARG A 136 10.10 -23.35 -18.80
N GLU A 137 11.09 -23.53 -19.69
CA GLU A 137 12.11 -24.57 -19.66
C GLU A 137 13.37 -24.15 -18.85
N LYS A 138 13.45 -22.87 -18.42
CA LYS A 138 14.63 -22.38 -17.68
C LYS A 138 14.64 -22.94 -16.26
N PRO A 139 15.80 -23.40 -15.75
CA PRO A 139 15.98 -23.75 -14.35
C PRO A 139 15.75 -22.53 -13.45
N ILE A 140 15.01 -22.69 -12.35
CA ILE A 140 14.66 -21.62 -11.41
C ILE A 140 15.92 -20.94 -10.84
N ARG A 141 16.99 -21.68 -10.60
CA ARG A 141 18.27 -21.17 -10.07
C ARG A 141 18.89 -20.07 -10.96
N GLY A 142 18.63 -20.12 -12.27
CA GLY A 142 19.16 -19.18 -13.26
C GLY A 142 18.29 -17.95 -13.50
N LEU A 143 17.17 -17.78 -12.77
CA LEU A 143 16.29 -16.65 -12.92
C LEU A 143 16.80 -15.41 -12.18
N SER A 144 16.61 -14.22 -12.79
CA SER A 144 16.78 -12.95 -12.09
C SER A 144 15.75 -12.80 -10.97
N LYS A 145 15.93 -11.81 -10.07
CA LYS A 145 14.99 -11.56 -8.98
C LYS A 145 13.57 -11.26 -9.52
N GLY A 146 13.44 -10.39 -10.51
CA GLY A 146 12.14 -10.07 -11.13
C GLY A 146 11.48 -11.28 -11.78
N MET A 147 12.26 -12.14 -12.46
CA MET A 147 11.73 -13.38 -13.04
C MET A 147 11.22 -14.34 -11.94
N LYS A 148 11.94 -14.43 -10.80
CA LYS A 148 11.50 -15.21 -9.64
C LYS A 148 10.22 -14.67 -9.03
N GLN A 149 10.08 -13.34 -8.89
CA GLN A 149 8.88 -12.70 -8.39
C GLN A 149 7.65 -13.00 -9.28
N ARG A 150 7.80 -12.89 -10.61
CA ARG A 150 6.74 -13.27 -11.55
C ARG A 150 6.35 -14.75 -11.44
N LEU A 151 7.32 -15.63 -11.31
CA LEU A 151 7.06 -17.06 -11.11
C LEU A 151 6.34 -17.32 -9.77
N CYS A 152 6.72 -16.60 -8.71
CA CYS A 152 6.07 -16.69 -7.40
C CYS A 152 4.62 -16.19 -7.43
N LEU A 153 4.37 -15.07 -8.12
CA LEU A 153 3.02 -14.59 -8.39
C LEU A 153 2.20 -15.64 -9.15
N GLY A 154 2.79 -16.25 -10.18
CA GLY A 154 2.18 -17.35 -10.93
C GLY A 154 1.81 -18.54 -10.07
N ARG A 155 2.70 -18.93 -9.14
CA ARG A 155 2.41 -19.97 -8.15
C ARG A 155 1.21 -19.62 -7.26
N ALA A 156 1.19 -18.38 -6.74
CA ALA A 156 0.10 -17.91 -5.89
C ALA A 156 -1.25 -17.87 -6.65
N LEU A 157 -1.22 -17.68 -7.97
CA LEU A 157 -2.40 -17.57 -8.84
C LEU A 157 -2.87 -18.90 -9.44
N ILE A 158 -2.11 -19.99 -9.31
CA ILE A 158 -2.30 -21.23 -10.10
C ILE A 158 -3.69 -21.86 -9.89
N HIS A 159 -4.24 -21.83 -8.70
CA HIS A 159 -5.52 -22.42 -8.32
C HIS A 159 -6.69 -21.43 -8.37
N ASP A 160 -6.49 -20.27 -9.01
CA ASP A 160 -7.49 -19.22 -9.20
C ASP A 160 -8.12 -18.64 -7.90
N PRO A 161 -7.33 -18.26 -6.91
CA PRO A 161 -7.84 -17.80 -5.64
C PRO A 161 -8.69 -16.54 -5.76
N ALA A 162 -9.66 -16.35 -4.86
CA ALA A 162 -10.45 -15.12 -4.73
C ALA A 162 -9.63 -13.99 -4.10
N VAL A 163 -8.72 -14.35 -3.19
CA VAL A 163 -7.88 -13.43 -2.41
C VAL A 163 -6.41 -13.68 -2.69
N MET A 164 -5.64 -12.61 -2.84
CA MET A 164 -4.18 -12.69 -2.97
C MET A 164 -3.51 -11.88 -1.85
N ILE A 165 -2.56 -12.47 -1.17
CA ILE A 165 -1.70 -11.81 -0.18
C ILE A 165 -0.27 -11.79 -0.72
N LEU A 166 0.27 -10.59 -0.91
CA LEU A 166 1.57 -10.35 -1.53
C LEU A 166 2.48 -9.63 -0.53
N ASP A 167 3.44 -10.36 0.04
CA ASP A 167 4.37 -9.79 1.03
C ASP A 167 5.61 -9.24 0.32
N GLU A 168 5.78 -7.89 0.34
CA GLU A 168 6.89 -7.15 -0.28
C GLU A 168 7.21 -7.57 -1.74
N PRO A 169 6.20 -7.72 -2.64
CA PRO A 169 6.42 -8.34 -3.96
C PRO A 169 7.30 -7.50 -4.89
N ALA A 170 7.42 -6.18 -4.65
CA ALA A 170 8.24 -5.27 -5.44
C ALA A 170 9.66 -5.07 -4.88
N ALA A 171 9.98 -5.66 -3.71
CA ALA A 171 11.24 -5.45 -3.04
C ALA A 171 12.45 -5.85 -3.89
N GLY A 172 13.33 -4.87 -4.15
CA GLY A 172 14.57 -5.05 -4.93
C GLY A 172 14.38 -5.36 -6.41
N LEU A 173 13.23 -5.00 -6.97
CA LEU A 173 13.01 -4.97 -8.41
C LEU A 173 13.56 -3.67 -9.00
N ASP A 174 13.98 -3.73 -10.26
CA ASP A 174 14.27 -2.55 -11.05
C ASP A 174 12.97 -1.78 -11.41
N PRO A 175 13.05 -0.48 -11.80
CA PRO A 175 11.87 0.33 -12.06
C PRO A 175 10.92 -0.27 -13.11
N ARG A 176 11.45 -0.89 -14.15
CA ARG A 176 10.63 -1.51 -15.20
C ARG A 176 9.85 -2.73 -14.67
N ALA A 177 10.52 -3.61 -13.94
CA ALA A 177 9.88 -4.78 -13.34
C ALA A 177 8.79 -4.38 -12.31
N ARG A 178 8.97 -3.26 -11.59
CA ARG A 178 7.95 -2.71 -10.68
C ARG A 178 6.70 -2.25 -11.45
N ILE A 179 6.87 -1.52 -12.55
CA ILE A 179 5.74 -1.08 -13.40
C ILE A 179 4.97 -2.30 -13.92
N GLU A 180 5.68 -3.31 -14.42
CA GLU A 180 5.06 -4.53 -14.94
C GLU A 180 4.30 -5.30 -13.84
N LEU A 181 4.87 -5.41 -12.62
CA LEU A 181 4.20 -6.02 -11.47
C LEU A 181 2.94 -5.23 -11.08
N ARG A 182 3.01 -3.91 -11.01
CA ARG A 182 1.86 -3.04 -10.73
C ARG A 182 0.73 -3.25 -11.73
N THR A 183 1.06 -3.30 -13.02
CA THR A 183 0.08 -3.58 -14.08
C THR A 183 -0.62 -4.93 -13.87
N MET A 184 0.15 -5.98 -13.54
CA MET A 184 -0.42 -7.30 -13.25
C MET A 184 -1.34 -7.29 -12.02
N ILE A 185 -0.97 -6.56 -10.94
CA ILE A 185 -1.79 -6.45 -9.73
C ILE A 185 -3.11 -5.74 -10.04
N ARG A 186 -3.09 -4.62 -10.75
CA ARG A 186 -4.31 -3.92 -11.17
C ARG A 186 -5.19 -4.78 -12.05
N GLU A 187 -4.62 -5.47 -13.03
CA GLU A 187 -5.36 -6.39 -13.90
C GLU A 187 -6.02 -7.54 -13.11
N LEU A 188 -5.39 -8.06 -12.05
CA LEU A 188 -6.00 -9.05 -11.16
C LEU A 188 -7.18 -8.46 -10.38
N ALA A 189 -7.06 -7.22 -9.89
CA ALA A 189 -8.16 -6.52 -9.22
C ALA A 189 -9.32 -6.27 -10.18
N ASP A 190 -9.06 -5.82 -11.41
CA ASP A 190 -10.07 -5.61 -12.46
C ASP A 190 -10.80 -6.93 -12.84
N ARG A 191 -10.14 -8.07 -12.64
CA ARG A 191 -10.74 -9.41 -12.76
C ARG A 191 -11.50 -9.86 -11.51
N GLY A 192 -11.68 -8.97 -10.52
CA GLY A 192 -12.43 -9.22 -9.28
C GLY A 192 -11.64 -9.91 -8.16
N LYS A 193 -10.30 -10.00 -8.27
CA LYS A 193 -9.47 -10.50 -7.16
C LYS A 193 -9.31 -9.45 -6.08
N THR A 194 -9.42 -9.85 -4.82
CA THR A 194 -9.11 -8.98 -3.68
C THR A 194 -7.65 -9.16 -3.31
N ILE A 195 -6.90 -8.07 -3.15
CA ILE A 195 -5.45 -8.13 -2.99
C ILE A 195 -5.03 -7.37 -1.74
N LEU A 196 -4.29 -8.02 -0.85
CA LEU A 196 -3.56 -7.40 0.25
C LEU A 196 -2.08 -7.41 -0.10
N ILE A 197 -1.46 -6.24 -0.19
CA ILE A 197 -0.07 -6.09 -0.56
C ILE A 197 0.70 -5.31 0.51
N SER A 198 1.82 -5.83 1.00
CA SER A 198 2.72 -5.06 1.85
C SER A 198 3.80 -4.37 1.03
N SER A 199 4.20 -3.19 1.48
CA SER A 199 5.39 -2.50 1.03
C SER A 199 5.88 -1.52 2.10
N HIS A 200 7.17 -1.22 2.05
CA HIS A 200 7.76 -0.10 2.78
C HIS A 200 7.96 1.13 1.86
N ILE A 201 7.59 1.03 0.58
CA ILE A 201 7.68 2.11 -0.42
C ILE A 201 6.27 2.66 -0.66
N LEU A 202 5.99 3.81 -0.07
CA LEU A 202 4.66 4.43 -0.04
C LEU A 202 4.17 4.90 -1.41
N THR A 203 5.07 5.48 -2.21
CA THR A 203 4.74 5.96 -3.56
C THR A 203 4.24 4.85 -4.47
N GLU A 204 4.80 3.63 -4.34
CA GLU A 204 4.35 2.49 -5.13
C GLU A 204 2.91 2.07 -4.78
N LEU A 205 2.58 2.10 -3.48
CA LEU A 205 1.24 1.72 -3.02
C LEU A 205 0.19 2.78 -3.36
N ALA A 206 0.55 4.07 -3.28
CA ALA A 206 -0.35 5.16 -3.65
C ALA A 206 -0.91 5.04 -5.08
N GLU A 207 -0.11 4.48 -5.99
CA GLU A 207 -0.48 4.35 -7.40
C GLU A 207 -1.27 3.07 -7.72
N MET A 208 -1.27 2.08 -6.84
CA MET A 208 -1.91 0.80 -7.12
C MET A 208 -3.00 0.38 -6.13
N CYS A 209 -3.11 1.03 -4.96
CA CYS A 209 -4.05 0.65 -3.93
C CYS A 209 -5.29 1.55 -3.93
N ASP A 210 -6.45 0.96 -3.63
CA ASP A 210 -7.71 1.68 -3.43
C ASP A 210 -7.80 2.22 -2.00
N SER A 211 -7.20 1.48 -1.06
CA SER A 211 -7.13 1.84 0.37
C SER A 211 -5.82 1.34 0.98
N VAL A 212 -5.44 1.92 2.10
CA VAL A 212 -4.21 1.57 2.80
C VAL A 212 -4.42 1.48 4.31
N GLY A 213 -3.56 0.70 4.98
CA GLY A 213 -3.43 0.63 6.42
C GLY A 213 -1.99 0.86 6.83
N ILE A 214 -1.75 1.84 7.71
CA ILE A 214 -0.43 2.16 8.25
C ILE A 214 -0.25 1.43 9.57
N ILE A 215 0.79 0.62 9.66
CA ILE A 215 1.12 -0.16 10.85
C ILE A 215 2.51 0.21 11.38
N GLU A 216 2.62 0.35 12.70
CA GLU A 216 3.87 0.50 13.41
C GLU A 216 3.82 -0.25 14.74
N GLN A 217 4.93 -0.88 15.13
CA GLN A 217 5.07 -1.60 16.41
C GLN A 217 3.91 -2.58 16.71
N GLY A 218 3.38 -3.22 15.67
CA GLY A 218 2.28 -4.17 15.78
C GLY A 218 0.89 -3.55 15.91
N GLN A 219 0.75 -2.23 15.80
CA GLN A 219 -0.53 -1.51 15.89
C GLN A 219 -0.90 -0.84 14.59
N LEU A 220 -2.20 -0.81 14.27
CA LEU A 220 -2.74 -0.08 13.13
C LEU A 220 -2.94 1.39 13.52
N LEU A 221 -2.17 2.29 12.92
CA LEU A 221 -2.20 3.72 13.23
C LEU A 221 -3.27 4.47 12.42
N ALA A 222 -3.44 4.10 11.16
CA ALA A 222 -4.44 4.70 10.27
C ALA A 222 -4.91 3.69 9.23
N THR A 223 -6.15 3.81 8.78
CA THR A 223 -6.71 3.04 7.67
C THR A 223 -7.77 3.84 6.95
N GLY A 224 -7.85 3.69 5.63
CA GLY A 224 -8.82 4.39 4.78
C GLY A 224 -8.42 4.36 3.32
N SER A 225 -9.21 5.00 2.45
CA SER A 225 -8.79 5.24 1.07
C SER A 225 -7.53 6.13 1.04
N VAL A 226 -6.73 5.99 -0.02
CA VAL A 226 -5.52 6.82 -0.20
C VAL A 226 -5.86 8.30 -0.11
N ASP A 227 -6.96 8.70 -0.75
CA ASP A 227 -7.45 10.09 -0.74
C ASP A 227 -7.92 10.55 0.66
N GLU A 228 -8.59 9.69 1.43
CA GLU A 228 -9.03 10.02 2.80
C GLU A 228 -7.85 10.22 3.74
N ILE A 229 -6.89 9.31 3.71
CA ILE A 229 -5.68 9.39 4.53
C ILE A 229 -4.89 10.66 4.20
N GLN A 230 -4.73 10.98 2.91
CA GLN A 230 -4.09 12.21 2.48
C GLN A 230 -4.87 13.47 2.93
N ARG A 231 -6.20 13.46 2.92
CA ARG A 231 -7.03 14.59 3.36
C ARG A 231 -7.08 14.75 4.88
N GLN A 232 -7.16 13.66 5.63
CA GLN A 232 -7.25 13.70 7.10
C GLN A 232 -6.01 14.33 7.74
N GLN A 233 -4.83 14.09 7.14
CA GLN A 233 -3.55 14.62 7.62
C GLN A 233 -3.20 15.98 7.00
N SER A 234 -3.89 16.40 5.94
CA SER A 234 -3.62 17.64 5.23
C SER A 234 -4.80 18.61 5.32
N ARG A 235 -4.95 19.28 6.48
CA ARG A 235 -5.68 20.56 6.46
C ARG A 235 -4.90 21.61 5.66
N THR A 236 -3.59 21.47 5.56
CA THR A 236 -2.68 22.45 4.95
C THR A 236 -2.01 21.87 3.71
N ARG A 237 -2.27 22.43 2.52
CA ARG A 237 -1.54 22.14 1.29
C ARG A 237 -0.24 22.92 1.27
N GLU A 238 0.88 22.33 0.82
CA GLU A 238 2.08 23.11 0.57
C GLU A 238 1.99 23.80 -0.78
N LEU A 239 2.02 25.13 -0.78
CA LEU A 239 2.14 25.93 -1.99
C LEU A 239 3.59 26.32 -2.22
N THR A 240 4.07 26.10 -3.44
CA THR A 240 5.35 26.61 -3.93
C THR A 240 5.08 27.63 -5.01
N ILE A 241 5.50 28.86 -4.80
CA ILE A 241 5.35 29.95 -5.76
C ILE A 241 6.75 30.39 -6.21
N ARG A 242 6.99 30.39 -7.53
CA ARG A 242 8.19 30.97 -8.12
C ARG A 242 7.96 32.44 -8.41
N ILE A 243 8.67 33.30 -7.72
CA ILE A 243 8.62 34.77 -7.85
C ILE A 243 9.93 35.24 -8.46
N LEU A 244 9.85 35.93 -9.61
CA LEU A 244 11.04 36.31 -10.39
C LEU A 244 11.93 37.31 -9.67
N GLU A 245 11.31 38.25 -8.94
CA GLU A 245 12.00 39.32 -8.22
C GLU A 245 11.36 39.53 -6.85
N ARG A 246 12.14 39.92 -5.83
CA ARG A 246 11.67 40.26 -4.48
C ARG A 246 10.97 39.08 -3.74
N ALA A 247 11.46 37.85 -3.88
CA ALA A 247 10.89 36.66 -3.25
C ALA A 247 10.86 36.79 -1.70
N GLU A 248 11.86 37.40 -1.08
CA GLU A 248 11.91 37.68 0.37
C GLU A 248 10.79 38.62 0.82
N ASP A 249 10.53 39.72 0.07
CA ASP A 249 9.46 40.68 0.37
C ASP A 249 8.10 39.98 0.26
N ALA A 250 7.90 39.18 -0.78
CA ALA A 250 6.69 38.41 -0.98
C ALA A 250 6.45 37.40 0.18
N ALA A 251 7.49 36.76 0.67
CA ALA A 251 7.41 35.85 1.82
C ALA A 251 6.98 36.59 3.09
N VAL A 252 7.45 37.81 3.30
CA VAL A 252 7.01 38.67 4.43
C VAL A 252 5.54 39.00 4.32
N ASP A 253 5.08 39.37 3.13
CA ASP A 253 3.70 39.77 2.89
C ASP A 253 2.74 38.56 2.96
N ILE A 254 3.18 37.38 2.47
CA ILE A 254 2.45 36.13 2.64
C ILE A 254 2.31 35.78 4.12
N ARG A 255 3.38 35.87 4.93
CA ARG A 255 3.32 35.64 6.37
C ARG A 255 2.31 36.54 7.06
N LYS A 256 2.32 37.85 6.74
CA LYS A 256 1.35 38.80 7.32
C LYS A 256 -0.08 38.48 6.97
N ARG A 257 -0.35 38.02 5.72
CA ARG A 257 -1.68 37.70 5.24
C ARG A 257 -2.22 36.38 5.80
N LEU A 258 -1.35 35.39 6.01
CA LEU A 258 -1.72 34.11 6.61
C LEU A 258 -1.86 34.17 8.15
N HIS A 259 -1.27 35.20 8.78
CA HIS A 259 -1.47 35.52 10.20
C HIS A 259 -2.52 36.63 10.32
N ASP A 260 -3.80 36.24 10.30
CA ASP A 260 -4.87 37.19 10.64
C ASP A 260 -4.87 37.45 12.15
N PRO A 261 -4.74 38.72 12.63
CA PRO A 261 -4.73 39.04 14.05
C PRO A 261 -6.07 38.83 14.77
N SER A 262 -7.12 38.38 14.09
CA SER A 262 -8.44 38.14 14.69
C SER A 262 -8.58 36.83 15.44
N ASP A 263 -7.64 35.87 15.30
CA ASP A 263 -7.60 34.61 16.04
C ASP A 263 -6.69 34.70 17.30
N THR A 264 -7.15 35.42 18.31
CA THR A 264 -6.41 35.66 19.57
C THR A 264 -6.52 34.55 20.62
N GLU A 265 -7.03 33.34 20.29
CA GLU A 265 -7.16 32.25 21.28
C GLU A 265 -6.31 30.99 21.02
N SER A 266 -5.44 30.96 20.01
CA SER A 266 -4.61 29.80 19.74
C SER A 266 -3.15 30.09 20.07
N THR A 267 -2.57 29.26 20.93
CA THR A 267 -1.11 29.28 21.21
C THR A 267 -0.32 28.97 19.92
N PRO A 268 0.88 29.56 19.73
CA PRO A 268 1.67 29.41 18.47
C PRO A 268 2.06 27.96 18.09
N GLU A 269 1.88 27.01 18.99
CA GLU A 269 2.17 25.58 18.77
C GLU A 269 0.98 24.77 18.22
N GLN A 270 -0.25 25.32 18.22
CA GLN A 270 -1.45 24.61 17.79
C GLN A 270 -2.02 25.08 16.44
N THR A 271 -1.65 26.25 15.98
CA THR A 271 -1.90 26.68 14.61
C THR A 271 -0.75 26.18 13.77
N GLY A 272 -1.02 25.25 12.85
CA GLY A 272 -0.08 24.80 11.80
C GLY A 272 0.30 25.94 10.84
N ALA A 273 0.70 27.08 11.40
CA ALA A 273 1.22 28.25 10.71
C ALA A 273 2.54 27.85 10.06
N SER A 274 2.43 27.36 8.86
CA SER A 274 3.46 26.78 8.04
C SER A 274 4.60 27.76 7.89
N LYS A 275 5.76 27.30 8.27
CA LYS A 275 7.02 28.00 8.09
C LYS A 275 7.15 28.43 6.63
N VAL A 276 7.03 29.74 6.36
CA VAL A 276 7.30 30.28 5.01
C VAL A 276 8.80 30.20 4.78
N ILE A 277 9.21 29.37 3.83
CA ILE A 277 10.62 29.11 3.47
C ILE A 277 10.89 29.76 2.13
N VAL A 278 12.00 30.50 2.05
CA VAL A 278 12.49 31.08 0.79
C VAL A 278 13.76 30.35 0.35
N ASP A 279 13.77 29.91 -0.89
CA ASP A 279 14.91 29.26 -1.53
C ASP A 279 15.11 29.91 -2.91
N GLY A 280 15.95 30.93 -2.96
CA GLY A 280 16.14 31.74 -4.15
C GLY A 280 14.85 32.43 -4.61
N GLN A 281 14.31 32.03 -5.74
CA GLN A 281 13.04 32.54 -6.30
C GLN A 281 11.81 31.76 -5.83
N LEU A 282 11.99 30.66 -5.08
CA LEU A 282 10.89 29.80 -4.63
C LEU A 282 10.46 30.19 -3.20
N VAL A 283 9.18 30.45 -3.03
CA VAL A 283 8.55 30.66 -1.74
C VAL A 283 7.64 29.48 -1.47
N ARG A 284 7.92 28.73 -0.39
CA ARG A 284 7.16 27.54 0.04
C ARG A 284 6.47 27.83 1.36
N PHE A 285 5.19 27.49 1.45
CA PHE A 285 4.42 27.67 2.68
C PHE A 285 3.20 26.77 2.69
N GLY A 286 2.70 26.43 3.87
CA GLY A 286 1.43 25.74 4.00
C GLY A 286 0.26 26.71 3.81
N PHE A 287 -0.75 26.23 3.13
CA PHE A 287 -1.94 26.99 2.78
C PHE A 287 -3.20 26.17 3.09
N ASP A 288 -4.02 26.70 3.98
CA ASP A 288 -5.31 26.11 4.39
C ASP A 288 -6.47 26.81 3.68
N GLY A 289 -6.57 26.61 2.37
CA GLY A 289 -7.61 27.23 1.54
C GLY A 289 -8.02 26.31 0.38
N ASP A 290 -9.21 26.56 -0.15
CA ASP A 290 -9.70 25.94 -1.37
C ASP A 290 -9.04 26.54 -2.63
N LEU A 291 -9.45 26.09 -3.82
CA LEU A 291 -8.93 26.60 -5.08
C LEU A 291 -9.26 28.07 -5.31
N GLN A 292 -10.41 28.55 -4.79
CA GLN A 292 -10.79 29.95 -4.91
C GLN A 292 -9.90 30.83 -4.03
N ALA A 293 -9.67 30.44 -2.78
CA ALA A 293 -8.76 31.13 -1.87
C ALA A 293 -7.31 31.17 -2.40
N GLN A 294 -6.87 30.09 -3.07
CA GLN A 294 -5.58 30.06 -3.76
C GLN A 294 -5.54 31.09 -4.91
N ALA A 295 -6.57 31.12 -5.75
CA ALA A 295 -6.68 32.10 -6.85
C ALA A 295 -6.69 33.54 -6.33
N ASP A 296 -7.39 33.80 -5.21
CA ASP A 296 -7.44 35.11 -4.57
C ASP A 296 -6.07 35.52 -3.99
N LEU A 297 -5.32 34.57 -3.42
CA LEU A 297 -3.95 34.81 -2.95
C LEU A 297 -3.02 35.17 -4.10
N ILE A 298 -3.09 34.43 -5.21
CA ILE A 298 -2.27 34.69 -6.40
C ILE A 298 -2.60 36.06 -6.97
N SER A 299 -3.89 36.37 -7.13
CA SER A 299 -4.36 37.67 -7.66
C SER A 299 -3.90 38.84 -6.77
N TRP A 300 -3.94 38.63 -5.45
CA TRP A 300 -3.44 39.62 -4.50
C TRP A 300 -1.92 39.84 -4.63
N LEU A 301 -1.11 38.76 -4.72
CA LEU A 301 0.34 38.88 -4.91
C LEU A 301 0.68 39.66 -6.20
N VAL A 302 -0.04 39.37 -7.29
CA VAL A 302 0.13 40.12 -8.55
C VAL A 302 -0.25 41.58 -8.36
N SER A 303 -1.31 41.91 -7.61
CA SER A 303 -1.72 43.30 -7.31
C SER A 303 -0.69 44.07 -6.47
N GLN A 304 0.10 43.37 -5.65
CA GLN A 304 1.24 43.94 -4.91
C GLN A 304 2.49 44.14 -5.77
N GLY A 305 2.43 43.82 -7.07
CA GLY A 305 3.51 44.01 -8.01
C GLY A 305 4.54 42.88 -8.05
N PHE A 306 4.22 41.70 -7.53
CA PHE A 306 5.08 40.54 -7.64
C PHE A 306 4.86 39.81 -8.98
N SER A 307 5.98 39.48 -9.66
CA SER A 307 5.96 38.73 -10.92
C SER A 307 6.01 37.22 -10.63
N ILE A 308 4.87 36.55 -10.76
CA ILE A 308 4.73 35.11 -10.52
C ILE A 308 4.98 34.35 -11.82
N ALA A 309 5.94 33.45 -11.82
CA ALA A 309 6.30 32.61 -12.96
C ALA A 309 5.62 31.23 -12.90
N GLU A 310 5.42 30.69 -11.70
CA GLU A 310 4.89 29.34 -11.51
C GLU A 310 4.22 29.23 -10.14
N VAL A 311 3.12 28.50 -10.08
CA VAL A 311 2.47 28.11 -8.82
C VAL A 311 2.22 26.62 -8.84
N THR A 312 2.80 25.92 -7.88
CA THR A 312 2.62 24.47 -7.71
C THR A 312 2.01 24.21 -6.35
N ALA A 313 0.87 23.51 -6.33
CA ALA A 313 0.29 23.00 -5.11
C ALA A 313 0.72 21.55 -4.93
N HIS A 314 1.52 21.29 -3.91
CA HIS A 314 1.88 19.95 -3.52
C HIS A 314 0.80 19.41 -2.58
N ARG A 315 0.17 18.31 -2.98
CA ARG A 315 -0.65 17.52 -2.03
C ARG A 315 0.31 16.78 -1.12
N THR A 316 -0.01 16.71 0.15
CA THR A 316 0.71 15.87 1.09
C THR A 316 0.81 14.45 0.51
N SER A 317 2.02 13.97 0.37
CA SER A 317 2.27 12.61 -0.12
C SER A 317 1.91 11.60 0.98
N LEU A 318 1.72 10.32 0.62
CA LEU A 318 1.60 9.27 1.64
C LEU A 318 2.87 9.18 2.51
N GLU A 319 4.03 9.61 1.99
CA GLU A 319 5.29 9.68 2.75
C GLU A 319 5.23 10.72 3.84
N ASP A 320 4.69 11.91 3.55
CA ASP A 320 4.51 12.97 4.55
C ASP A 320 3.52 12.53 5.64
N VAL A 321 2.42 11.88 5.22
CA VAL A 321 1.44 11.32 6.16
C VAL A 321 2.08 10.26 7.05
N PHE A 322 2.85 9.36 6.47
CA PHE A 322 3.54 8.31 7.20
C PHE A 322 4.49 8.90 8.24
N LEU A 323 5.30 9.92 7.88
CA LEU A 323 6.22 10.60 8.78
C LEU A 323 5.52 11.36 9.92
N GLN A 324 4.28 11.82 9.69
CA GLN A 324 3.48 12.51 10.72
C GLN A 324 2.81 11.54 11.69
N VAL A 325 2.42 10.34 11.22
CA VAL A 325 1.68 9.34 12.00
C VAL A 325 2.63 8.42 12.76
N THR A 326 3.84 8.22 12.24
CA THR A 326 4.86 7.37 12.87
C THR A 326 5.82 8.21 13.72
N ASP A 327 6.17 7.75 14.91
CA ASP A 327 7.10 8.43 15.82
C ASP A 327 8.56 8.46 15.34
N GLY A 328 8.81 8.04 14.11
CA GLY A 328 10.12 8.14 13.45
C GLY A 328 11.23 7.32 14.12
N LEU A 329 10.90 6.30 14.90
CA LEU A 329 11.87 5.37 15.46
C LEU A 329 12.37 4.41 14.37
N VAL A 330 13.14 4.97 13.46
CA VAL A 330 13.97 4.16 12.56
C VAL A 330 15.18 3.69 13.35
N GLN A 331 15.22 2.41 13.68
CA GLN A 331 16.47 1.73 14.09
C GLN A 331 17.26 1.31 12.87
#